data_4a3dacd014f9bca022d519a757cea4c8
#
_entry.id   4a3dacd014f9bca022d519a757cea4c8
#
_cell.length_a   1.000
_cell.length_b   1.000
_cell.length_c   1.000
_cell.angle_alpha   90.00
_cell.angle_beta   90.00
_cell.angle_gamma   90.00
#
_symmetry.space_group_name_H-M   'P 1'
#
loop_
_entity.id
_entity.type
_entity.pdbx_description
1 polymer ?
#
loop_
_entity_poly.entity_id
_entity_poly.type
_entity_poly.pdbx_seq_one_letter_code
_entity_poly.pdbx_strand_id
1 'polypeptide(L)'
;MTNLLNELKNLNKEINFIFSSSATVYGDPKILPITESEPIKKAESPYGNTKQIGEEIIKDLVYSNSNFKAISLRYFNPIGAHSSAMIGELPIGVPQNLVPFITQTAIGLRKE
;
A
#
# COMPACT_ATOMS: atom_id res chain seq x y z
N MET A 1 8.74 5.81 -11.26
CA MET A 1 9.47 5.52 -10.02
C MET A 1 10.98 5.57 -10.22
N THR A 2 11.56 4.84 -11.15
CA THR A 2 13.03 4.78 -11.40
C THR A 2 13.67 6.16 -11.59
N ASN A 3 13.06 7.07 -12.35
CA ASN A 3 13.56 8.43 -12.54
C ASN A 3 13.68 9.18 -11.20
N LEU A 4 12.62 9.11 -10.35
CA LEU A 4 12.65 9.73 -9.03
C LEU A 4 13.78 9.16 -8.16
N LEU A 5 13.92 7.82 -8.13
CA LEU A 5 14.95 7.17 -7.32
C LEU A 5 16.37 7.51 -7.80
N ASN A 6 16.58 7.66 -9.11
CA ASN A 6 17.85 8.10 -9.68
C ASN A 6 18.19 9.55 -9.25
N GLU A 7 17.20 10.45 -9.31
CA GLU A 7 17.41 11.83 -8.86
C GLU A 7 17.72 11.89 -7.36
N LEU A 8 17.00 11.14 -6.54
CA LEU A 8 17.27 11.07 -5.10
C LEU A 8 18.68 10.54 -4.81
N LYS A 9 19.12 9.51 -5.53
CA LYS A 9 20.48 8.96 -5.42
C LYS A 9 21.55 10.00 -5.73
N ASN A 10 21.31 10.86 -6.71
CA ASN A 10 22.27 11.89 -7.15
C ASN A 10 22.40 13.06 -6.17
N LEU A 11 21.55 13.18 -5.16
CA LEU A 11 21.62 14.25 -4.17
C LEU A 11 22.83 14.15 -3.21
N ASN A 12 23.55 13.02 -3.20
CA ASN A 12 24.72 12.78 -2.34
C ASN A 12 24.50 13.08 -0.85
N LYS A 13 23.32 12.81 -0.33
CA LYS A 13 22.93 12.96 1.08
C LYS A 13 22.17 11.74 1.57
N GLU A 14 21.99 11.65 2.88
CA GLU A 14 21.16 10.61 3.47
C GLU A 14 19.69 10.79 3.05
N ILE A 15 19.09 9.74 2.52
CA ILE A 15 17.71 9.70 2.06
C ILE A 15 16.93 8.69 2.92
N ASN A 16 15.84 9.16 3.52
CA ASN A 16 14.86 8.32 4.18
C ASN A 16 13.59 8.29 3.29
N PHE A 17 13.36 7.15 2.66
CA PHE A 17 12.29 6.98 1.67
C PHE A 17 11.17 6.10 2.20
N ILE A 18 9.94 6.55 2.09
CA ILE A 18 8.76 5.76 2.44
C ILE A 18 8.00 5.41 1.16
N PHE A 19 7.82 4.11 0.93
CA PHE A 19 7.10 3.60 -0.21
C PHE A 19 5.72 3.10 0.19
N SER A 20 4.67 3.67 -0.40
CA SER A 20 3.31 3.15 -0.28
C SER A 20 3.17 1.87 -1.11
N SER A 21 3.44 0.74 -0.47
CA SER A 21 3.19 -0.58 -1.01
C SER A 21 1.74 -1.02 -0.75
N SER A 22 1.46 -2.30 -0.77
CA SER A 22 0.11 -2.85 -0.57
C SER A 22 0.20 -4.27 -0.04
N ALA A 23 -0.76 -4.68 0.75
CA ALA A 23 -0.93 -6.08 1.18
C ALA A 23 -1.13 -7.05 -0.01
N THR A 24 -1.51 -6.56 -1.19
CA THR A 24 -1.62 -7.37 -2.41
C THR A 24 -0.30 -8.00 -2.86
N VAL A 25 0.85 -7.56 -2.33
CA VAL A 25 2.14 -8.21 -2.57
C VAL A 25 2.24 -9.62 -1.99
N TYR A 26 1.44 -9.94 -0.98
CA TYR A 26 1.41 -11.27 -0.39
C TYR A 26 0.66 -12.31 -1.24
N GLY A 27 -0.13 -11.87 -2.24
CA GLY A 27 -1.00 -12.74 -3.02
C GLY A 27 -2.06 -13.41 -2.14
N ASP A 28 -2.29 -14.71 -2.33
CA ASP A 28 -3.19 -15.52 -1.50
C ASP A 28 -2.42 -16.13 -0.30
N PRO A 29 -2.50 -15.53 0.90
CA PRO A 29 -1.79 -16.01 2.08
C PRO A 29 -2.44 -17.28 2.62
N LYS A 30 -1.63 -18.21 3.11
CA LYS A 30 -2.13 -19.45 3.73
C LYS A 30 -2.38 -19.33 5.23
N ILE A 31 -1.76 -18.36 5.87
CA ILE A 31 -1.81 -18.17 7.33
C ILE A 31 -2.35 -16.78 7.63
N LEU A 32 -3.28 -16.70 8.56
CA LEU A 32 -3.86 -15.47 9.07
C LEU A 32 -3.69 -15.39 10.60
N PRO A 33 -3.43 -14.22 11.17
CA PRO A 33 -3.20 -12.94 10.49
C PRO A 33 -1.88 -12.91 9.70
N ILE A 34 -1.85 -12.13 8.60
CA ILE A 34 -0.65 -11.95 7.80
C ILE A 34 0.36 -11.11 8.60
N THR A 35 1.61 -11.57 8.60
CA THR A 35 2.75 -10.84 9.18
C THR A 35 3.73 -10.41 8.10
N GLU A 36 4.67 -9.53 8.42
CA GLU A 36 5.69 -9.06 7.50
C GLU A 36 6.65 -10.17 7.01
N SER A 37 6.70 -11.29 7.75
CA SER A 37 7.48 -12.48 7.38
C SER A 37 6.80 -13.39 6.36
N GLU A 38 5.51 -13.16 6.05
CA GLU A 38 4.82 -13.93 5.02
C GLU A 38 5.52 -13.73 3.67
N PRO A 39 5.86 -14.81 2.95
CA PRO A 39 6.57 -14.70 1.68
C PRO A 39 5.71 -14.00 0.61
N ILE A 40 6.37 -13.16 -0.18
CA ILE A 40 5.77 -12.56 -1.36
C ILE A 40 5.49 -13.68 -2.37
N LYS A 41 4.24 -13.78 -2.82
CA LYS A 41 3.80 -14.73 -3.83
C LYS A 41 3.57 -14.04 -5.17
N LYS A 42 3.28 -14.82 -6.20
CA LYS A 42 2.90 -14.28 -7.50
C LYS A 42 1.74 -13.29 -7.34
N ALA A 43 1.90 -12.11 -7.90
CA ALA A 43 0.84 -11.10 -7.90
C ALA A 43 -0.40 -11.60 -8.65
N GLU A 44 -1.57 -11.41 -8.07
CA GLU A 44 -2.86 -11.78 -8.68
C GLU A 44 -3.44 -10.67 -9.56
N SER A 45 -2.84 -9.48 -9.52
CA SER A 45 -3.28 -8.34 -10.31
C SER A 45 -2.10 -7.53 -10.85
N PRO A 46 -2.28 -6.79 -11.97
CA PRO A 46 -1.28 -5.85 -12.46
C PRO A 46 -0.89 -4.81 -11.39
N TYR A 47 -1.83 -4.34 -10.59
CA TYR A 47 -1.57 -3.42 -9.48
C TYR A 47 -0.62 -4.05 -8.45
N GLY A 48 -0.94 -5.25 -7.95
CA GLY A 48 -0.08 -5.98 -7.01
C GLY A 48 1.33 -6.18 -7.56
N ASN A 49 1.42 -6.55 -8.85
CA ASN A 49 2.72 -6.71 -9.52
C ASN A 49 3.53 -5.41 -9.56
N THR A 50 2.89 -4.26 -9.81
CA THR A 50 3.61 -2.97 -9.77
C THR A 50 4.18 -2.65 -8.40
N LYS A 51 3.50 -3.09 -7.32
CA LYS A 51 3.99 -2.91 -5.95
C LYS A 51 5.15 -3.85 -5.64
N GLN A 52 5.08 -5.12 -6.08
CA GLN A 52 6.19 -6.08 -5.95
C GLN A 52 7.45 -5.57 -6.66
N ILE A 53 7.33 -5.18 -7.94
CA ILE A 53 8.44 -4.60 -8.70
C ILE A 53 9.00 -3.36 -8.00
N GLY A 54 8.12 -2.53 -7.43
CA GLY A 54 8.52 -1.36 -6.66
C GLY A 54 9.37 -1.70 -5.44
N GLU A 55 8.97 -2.70 -4.67
CA GLU A 55 9.73 -3.16 -3.50
C GLU A 55 11.09 -3.75 -3.90
N GLU A 56 11.15 -4.54 -4.99
CA GLU A 56 12.41 -5.09 -5.50
C GLU A 56 13.40 -3.99 -5.90
N ILE A 57 12.96 -3.01 -6.70
CA ILE A 57 13.80 -1.89 -7.11
C ILE A 57 14.34 -1.12 -5.89
N ILE A 58 13.50 -0.86 -4.90
CA ILE A 58 13.89 -0.15 -3.68
C ILE A 58 14.89 -0.98 -2.87
N LYS A 59 14.66 -2.27 -2.74
CA LYS A 59 15.56 -3.20 -2.04
C LYS A 59 16.95 -3.20 -2.66
N ASP A 60 17.03 -3.27 -3.98
CA ASP A 60 18.30 -3.22 -4.72
C ASP A 60 19.01 -1.88 -4.53
N LEU A 61 18.25 -0.79 -4.54
CA LEU A 61 18.81 0.55 -4.29
C LEU A 61 19.37 0.67 -2.88
N VAL A 62 18.65 0.24 -1.86
CA VAL A 62 19.12 0.22 -0.46
C VAL A 62 20.36 -0.64 -0.32
N TYR A 63 20.41 -1.80 -0.98
CA TYR A 63 21.58 -2.67 -0.96
C TYR A 63 22.81 -2.03 -1.60
N SER A 64 22.62 -1.27 -2.69
CA SER A 64 23.70 -0.65 -3.46
C SER A 64 24.13 0.72 -2.95
N ASN A 65 23.39 1.36 -2.03
CA ASN A 65 23.63 2.71 -1.57
C ASN A 65 23.38 2.85 -0.07
N SER A 66 24.43 2.89 0.74
CA SER A 66 24.37 3.00 2.20
C SER A 66 23.68 4.28 2.72
N ASN A 67 23.63 5.33 1.90
CA ASN A 67 22.96 6.59 2.24
C ASN A 67 21.46 6.57 1.95
N PHE A 68 20.95 5.49 1.34
CA PHE A 68 19.53 5.35 1.02
C PHE A 68 18.89 4.34 1.97
N LYS A 69 17.95 4.82 2.78
CA LYS A 69 17.15 4.00 3.70
C LYS A 69 15.71 4.02 3.24
N ALA A 70 15.02 2.89 3.30
CA ALA A 70 13.63 2.81 2.87
C ALA A 70 12.78 1.93 3.78
N ILE A 71 11.50 2.28 3.86
CA ILE A 71 10.44 1.50 4.49
C ILE A 71 9.30 1.33 3.47
N SER A 72 8.89 0.09 3.24
CA SER A 72 7.70 -0.22 2.44
C SER A 72 6.50 -0.44 3.35
N LEU A 73 5.48 0.40 3.25
CA LEU A 73 4.24 0.28 4.00
C LEU A 73 3.22 -0.52 3.18
N ARG A 74 2.98 -1.76 3.57
CA ARG A 74 2.04 -2.67 2.92
C ARG A 74 0.64 -2.49 3.48
N TYR A 75 -0.06 -1.48 2.96
CA TYR A 75 -1.41 -1.18 3.40
C TYR A 75 -2.39 -2.30 3.05
N PHE A 76 -3.23 -2.66 4.01
CA PHE A 76 -4.52 -3.31 3.79
C PHE A 76 -5.56 -2.27 3.41
N ASN A 77 -6.82 -2.47 3.73
CA ASN A 77 -7.86 -1.47 3.50
C ASN A 77 -7.95 -0.55 4.75
N PRO A 78 -7.31 0.63 4.72
CA PRO A 78 -7.39 1.54 5.85
C PRO A 78 -8.83 2.01 6.04
N ILE A 79 -9.26 2.10 7.30
CA ILE A 79 -10.60 2.54 7.65
C ILE A 79 -10.53 3.72 8.62
N GLY A 80 -11.55 4.54 8.59
CA GLY A 80 -11.69 5.68 9.48
C GLY A 80 -11.93 6.99 8.75
N ALA A 81 -12.38 7.97 9.50
CA ALA A 81 -12.57 9.33 9.07
C ALA A 81 -11.81 10.28 10.01
N HIS A 82 -11.54 11.49 9.53
CA HIS A 82 -10.99 12.54 10.40
C HIS A 82 -11.99 12.87 11.53
N SER A 83 -11.48 13.23 12.71
CA SER A 83 -12.29 13.52 13.90
C SER A 83 -13.32 14.63 13.68
N SER A 84 -13.07 15.56 12.75
CA SER A 84 -14.04 16.60 12.35
C SER A 84 -15.21 16.08 11.50
N ALA A 85 -15.19 14.81 11.05
CA ALA A 85 -16.12 14.22 10.09
C ALA A 85 -16.18 14.92 8.72
N MET A 86 -15.29 15.87 8.45
CA MET A 86 -15.26 16.58 7.16
C MET A 86 -14.42 15.85 6.09
N ILE A 87 -13.58 14.90 6.49
CA ILE A 87 -12.74 14.09 5.62
C ILE A 87 -12.99 12.62 5.96
N GLY A 88 -13.40 11.86 4.96
CA GLY A 88 -13.68 10.43 5.09
C GLY A 88 -13.83 9.78 3.72
N GLU A 89 -14.19 8.52 3.69
CA GLU A 89 -14.41 7.77 2.46
C GLU A 89 -15.88 7.88 2.04
N LEU A 90 -16.13 8.57 0.92
CA LEU A 90 -17.44 8.68 0.30
C LEU A 90 -17.35 8.25 -1.18
N PRO A 91 -17.42 6.94 -1.46
CA PRO A 91 -17.28 6.43 -2.80
C PRO A 91 -18.47 6.83 -3.69
N ILE A 92 -18.18 7.14 -4.95
CA ILE A 92 -19.19 7.38 -5.98
C ILE A 92 -19.69 6.01 -6.48
N GLY A 93 -21.01 5.80 -6.45
CA GLY A 93 -21.63 4.53 -6.86
C GLY A 93 -21.57 3.43 -5.79
N VAL A 94 -21.36 2.18 -6.23
CA VAL A 94 -21.29 1.03 -5.31
C VAL A 94 -19.91 0.99 -4.66
N PRO A 95 -19.81 1.00 -3.31
CA PRO A 95 -18.53 0.83 -2.64
C PRO A 95 -17.87 -0.50 -2.99
N GLN A 96 -16.56 -0.46 -3.18
CA GLN A 96 -15.77 -1.68 -3.38
C GLN A 96 -15.09 -2.15 -2.08
N ASN A 97 -15.03 -1.28 -1.07
CA ASN A 97 -14.51 -1.59 0.25
C ASN A 97 -15.65 -1.94 1.22
N LEU A 98 -15.37 -2.86 2.15
CA LEU A 98 -16.37 -3.38 3.08
C LEU A 98 -16.96 -2.28 3.97
N VAL A 99 -16.14 -1.42 4.56
CA VAL A 99 -16.60 -0.45 5.56
C VAL A 99 -17.55 0.60 4.98
N PRO A 100 -17.26 1.26 3.84
CA PRO A 100 -18.24 2.14 3.22
C PRO A 100 -19.54 1.42 2.84
N PHE A 101 -19.47 0.15 2.45
CA PHE A 101 -20.66 -0.65 2.16
C PHE A 101 -21.52 -0.82 3.41
N ILE A 102 -20.91 -1.24 4.53
CA ILE A 102 -21.60 -1.40 5.81
C ILE A 102 -22.20 -0.08 6.29
N THR A 103 -21.44 1.02 6.25
CA THR A 103 -21.91 2.32 6.74
C THR A 103 -23.06 2.86 5.91
N GLN A 104 -23.02 2.71 4.59
CA GLN A 104 -24.14 3.09 3.70
C GLN A 104 -25.38 2.24 3.94
N THR A 105 -25.22 0.95 4.24
CA THR A 105 -26.33 0.08 4.61
C THR A 105 -26.92 0.49 5.97
N ALA A 106 -26.07 0.76 6.97
CA ALA A 106 -26.50 1.16 8.31
C ALA A 106 -27.32 2.45 8.33
N ILE A 107 -27.04 3.41 7.44
CA ILE A 107 -27.81 4.65 7.31
C ILE A 107 -28.95 4.56 6.30
N GLY A 108 -29.25 3.38 5.76
CA GLY A 108 -30.37 3.13 4.86
C GLY A 108 -30.18 3.60 3.42
N LEU A 109 -28.98 3.97 3.02
CA LEU A 109 -28.68 4.28 1.61
C LEU A 109 -28.66 3.03 0.72
N ARG A 110 -28.47 1.85 1.32
CA ARG A 110 -28.48 0.54 0.67
C ARG A 110 -29.38 -0.42 1.46
N LYS A 111 -29.97 -1.37 0.75
CA LYS A 111 -30.83 -2.38 1.41
C LYS A 111 -30.01 -3.55 1.96
N GLU A 112 -28.91 -3.92 1.31
CA GLU A 112 -27.96 -4.99 1.68
C GLU A 112 -26.61 -4.72 1.03
#